data_92db3e4481083541b50500956ffaaf10
#
_entry.id   92db3e4481083541b50500956ffaaf10
#
_cell.length_a   1.000
_cell.length_b   1.000
_cell.length_c   1.000
_cell.angle_alpha   90.00
_cell.angle_beta   90.00
_cell.angle_gamma   90.00
#
_symmetry.space_group_name_H-M   'P 1'
#
loop_
_entity.id
_entity.type
_entity.pdbx_description
1 polymer ?
#
loop_
_entity_poly.entity_id
_entity_poly.type
_entity_poly.pdbx_seq_one_letter_code
_entity_poly.pdbx_strand_id
1 'polypeptide(L)'
;TGVRLPISIALAALLIAACKSEPAPTGFESPSATIDSLFRAYGVQDISQDEARRRLASRERFELLDAQLFKSCFSDWQGEHDHALGGFVFGQLVAAKDELQISAEPESAEVRAASASAELPPIVLVNQDGAWKIDLLGSVTPEVRQSLYEVYRRARRAERQAR
;
A
#
# COMPACT_ATOMS: atom_id res chain seq x y z
N THR A 1 26.09 25.78 73.37
CA THR A 1 26.56 25.93 72.00
C THR A 1 26.11 24.73 71.14
N GLY A 2 24.92 24.83 70.55
CA GLY A 2 24.33 23.80 69.69
C GLY A 2 24.56 24.16 68.23
N VAL A 3 25.34 23.36 67.57
CA VAL A 3 25.47 23.42 66.10
C VAL A 3 24.34 22.64 65.48
N ARG A 4 23.43 23.37 64.88
CA ARG A 4 22.36 22.73 64.02
C ARG A 4 22.89 22.59 62.60
N LEU A 5 23.06 21.33 62.16
CA LEU A 5 23.36 20.99 60.80
C LEU A 5 22.02 21.04 60.00
N PRO A 6 21.99 21.69 58.84
CA PRO A 6 20.83 21.60 57.98
C PRO A 6 20.86 20.27 57.20
N ILE A 7 19.79 19.52 57.30
CA ILE A 7 19.54 18.35 56.51
C ILE A 7 19.12 18.85 55.11
N SER A 8 20.04 18.75 54.16
CA SER A 8 19.73 18.97 52.75
C SER A 8 19.00 17.74 52.20
N ILE A 9 17.71 17.87 52.05
CA ILE A 9 16.90 16.90 51.33
C ILE A 9 17.19 17.11 49.85
N ALA A 10 18.03 16.25 49.28
CA ALA A 10 18.20 16.16 47.82
C ALA A 10 16.95 15.51 47.21
N LEU A 11 16.10 16.34 46.63
CA LEU A 11 14.95 15.89 45.86
C LEU A 11 15.47 15.35 44.52
N ALA A 12 15.67 14.03 44.42
CA ALA A 12 15.98 13.36 43.18
C ALA A 12 14.74 13.40 42.30
N ALA A 13 14.68 14.35 41.39
CA ALA A 13 13.69 14.38 40.35
C ALA A 13 13.94 13.20 39.40
N LEU A 14 13.14 12.15 39.57
CA LEU A 14 13.09 11.01 38.66
C LEU A 14 12.47 11.51 37.35
N LEU A 15 13.30 11.88 36.39
CA LEU A 15 12.88 12.12 35.02
C LEU A 15 12.47 10.76 34.42
N ILE A 16 11.20 10.44 34.55
CA ILE A 16 10.56 9.39 33.76
C ILE A 16 10.54 9.93 32.33
N ALA A 17 11.58 9.57 31.54
CA ALA A 17 11.55 9.71 30.14
C ALA A 17 10.40 8.79 29.66
N ALA A 18 9.21 9.37 29.48
CA ALA A 18 8.15 8.74 28.72
C ALA A 18 8.71 8.51 27.33
N CYS A 19 9.18 7.30 27.05
CA CYS A 19 9.36 6.84 25.69
C CYS A 19 7.99 6.96 25.05
N LYS A 20 7.73 8.10 24.39
CA LYS A 20 6.71 8.14 23.35
C LYS A 20 7.19 7.13 22.32
N SER A 21 6.61 5.92 22.35
CA SER A 21 6.70 5.00 21.25
C SER A 21 6.16 5.78 20.06
N GLU A 22 7.05 6.11 19.14
CA GLU A 22 6.67 6.68 17.85
C GLU A 22 5.58 5.76 17.28
N PRO A 23 4.42 6.29 16.89
CA PRO A 23 3.39 5.45 16.33
C PRO A 23 4.03 4.68 15.19
N ALA A 24 3.81 3.35 15.17
CA ALA A 24 4.32 2.51 14.09
C ALA A 24 3.96 3.19 12.76
N PRO A 25 4.90 3.31 11.82
CA PRO A 25 4.64 3.99 10.55
C PRO A 25 3.37 3.41 9.95
N THR A 26 2.43 4.28 9.60
CA THR A 26 1.12 3.86 9.08
C THR A 26 1.24 3.14 7.75
N GLY A 27 2.42 3.12 7.16
CA GLY A 27 2.70 2.54 5.86
C GLY A 27 2.19 3.38 4.70
N PHE A 28 1.80 4.64 4.95
CA PHE A 28 1.26 5.55 3.94
C PHE A 28 1.94 6.93 3.94
N GLU A 29 3.03 7.09 4.64
CA GLU A 29 3.77 8.37 4.77
C GLU A 29 4.51 8.78 3.49
N SER A 30 4.68 7.86 2.55
CA SER A 30 5.30 8.11 1.24
C SER A 30 4.72 7.18 0.18
N PRO A 31 4.88 7.51 -1.12
CA PRO A 31 4.46 6.61 -2.19
C PRO A 31 5.10 5.21 -2.09
N SER A 32 6.40 5.14 -1.79
CA SER A 32 7.10 3.87 -1.62
C SER A 32 6.58 3.08 -0.42
N ALA A 33 6.32 3.74 0.71
CA ALA A 33 5.79 3.09 1.90
C ALA A 33 4.41 2.45 1.65
N THR A 34 3.56 3.10 0.86
CA THR A 34 2.27 2.53 0.45
C THR A 34 2.44 1.27 -0.38
N ILE A 35 3.34 1.29 -1.37
CA ILE A 35 3.65 0.12 -2.21
C ILE A 35 4.25 -1.01 -1.36
N ASP A 36 5.20 -0.69 -0.49
CA ASP A 36 5.83 -1.66 0.40
C ASP A 36 4.83 -2.30 1.37
N SER A 37 3.86 -1.53 1.85
CA SER A 37 2.78 -2.04 2.70
C SER A 37 1.91 -3.05 1.94
N LEU A 38 1.61 -2.75 0.67
CA LEU A 38 0.86 -3.63 -0.20
C LEU A 38 1.65 -4.92 -0.49
N PHE A 39 2.94 -4.81 -0.81
CA PHE A 39 3.81 -5.96 -1.04
C PHE A 39 3.94 -6.85 0.19
N ARG A 40 4.05 -6.24 1.36
CA ARG A 40 4.12 -6.95 2.64
C ARG A 40 2.83 -7.70 2.94
N ALA A 41 1.67 -7.07 2.71
CA ALA A 41 0.36 -7.69 2.92
C ALA A 41 0.15 -8.94 2.06
N TYR A 42 0.76 -8.99 0.87
CA TYR A 42 0.68 -10.14 -0.04
C TYR A 42 1.89 -11.08 0.02
N GLY A 43 2.84 -10.84 0.93
CA GLY A 43 4.02 -11.70 1.09
C GLY A 43 4.99 -11.66 -0.08
N VAL A 44 5.01 -10.57 -0.86
CA VAL A 44 5.95 -10.40 -1.99
C VAL A 44 7.14 -9.51 -1.68
N GLN A 45 7.19 -8.93 -0.48
CA GLN A 45 8.27 -8.01 -0.09
C GLN A 45 9.64 -8.68 -0.16
N ASP A 46 9.76 -9.91 0.37
CA ASP A 46 11.03 -10.60 0.59
C ASP A 46 11.35 -11.65 -0.47
N ILE A 47 10.59 -11.73 -1.54
CA ILE A 47 10.85 -12.64 -2.66
C ILE A 47 11.45 -11.88 -3.86
N SER A 48 12.16 -12.59 -4.73
CA SER A 48 12.70 -12.01 -5.96
C SER A 48 11.58 -11.63 -6.94
N GLN A 49 11.88 -10.71 -7.86
CA GLN A 49 10.95 -10.34 -8.93
C GLN A 49 10.57 -11.54 -9.80
N ASP A 50 11.52 -12.43 -10.08
CA ASP A 50 11.25 -13.63 -10.87
C ASP A 50 10.29 -14.59 -10.15
N GLU A 51 10.44 -14.75 -8.85
CA GLU A 51 9.49 -15.54 -8.05
C GLU A 51 8.11 -14.87 -8.02
N ALA A 52 8.05 -13.57 -7.84
CA ALA A 52 6.80 -12.82 -7.85
C ALA A 52 6.08 -12.95 -9.21
N ARG A 53 6.81 -12.86 -10.32
CA ARG A 53 6.28 -13.08 -11.68
C ARG A 53 5.77 -14.51 -11.88
N ARG A 54 6.48 -15.51 -11.37
CA ARG A 54 6.03 -16.91 -11.43
C ARG A 54 4.72 -17.11 -10.69
N ARG A 55 4.56 -16.53 -9.50
CA ARG A 55 3.30 -16.59 -8.75
C ARG A 55 2.14 -15.96 -9.50
N LEU A 56 2.36 -14.81 -10.14
CA LEU A 56 1.36 -14.19 -11.01
C LEU A 56 0.96 -15.10 -12.19
N ALA A 57 1.94 -15.72 -12.84
CA ALA A 57 1.72 -16.57 -14.02
C ALA A 57 1.05 -17.89 -13.68
N SER A 58 1.30 -18.48 -12.52
CA SER A 58 0.70 -19.76 -12.07
C SER A 58 -0.76 -19.64 -11.69
N ARG A 59 -1.33 -18.43 -11.72
CA ARG A 59 -2.66 -18.11 -11.20
C ARG A 59 -2.86 -18.44 -9.73
N GLU A 60 -1.76 -18.66 -9.00
CA GLU A 60 -1.82 -18.69 -7.56
C GLU A 60 -2.38 -17.37 -7.07
N ARG A 61 -3.47 -17.44 -6.35
CA ARG A 61 -4.03 -16.23 -5.75
C ARG A 61 -3.11 -15.83 -4.63
N PHE A 62 -2.64 -14.59 -4.67
CA PHE A 62 -2.01 -14.01 -3.50
C PHE A 62 -3.07 -13.95 -2.40
N GLU A 63 -2.88 -14.70 -1.35
CA GLU A 63 -3.76 -14.61 -0.19
C GLU A 63 -3.61 -13.24 0.44
N LEU A 64 -4.72 -12.57 0.60
CA LEU A 64 -4.76 -11.28 1.26
C LEU A 64 -4.67 -11.50 2.76
N LEU A 65 -3.52 -11.19 3.35
CA LEU A 65 -3.29 -11.32 4.79
C LEU A 65 -4.16 -10.35 5.59
N ASP A 66 -4.41 -9.16 5.04
CA ASP A 66 -5.25 -8.14 5.64
C ASP A 66 -6.04 -7.40 4.55
N ALA A 67 -7.34 -7.73 4.45
CA ALA A 67 -8.23 -7.12 3.45
C ALA A 67 -8.42 -5.60 3.66
N GLN A 68 -8.36 -5.12 4.89
CA GLN A 68 -8.48 -3.70 5.18
C GLN A 68 -7.23 -2.94 4.76
N LEU A 69 -6.05 -3.51 4.99
CA LEU A 69 -4.81 -2.91 4.53
C LEU A 69 -4.80 -2.78 3.01
N PHE A 70 -5.22 -3.82 2.29
CA PHE A 70 -5.33 -3.77 0.82
C PHE A 70 -6.22 -2.61 0.36
N LYS A 71 -7.44 -2.55 0.85
CA LYS A 71 -8.39 -1.47 0.53
C LYS A 71 -7.84 -0.10 0.90
N SER A 72 -7.14 -0.02 2.04
CA SER A 72 -6.57 1.22 2.54
C SER A 72 -5.45 1.77 1.66
N CYS A 73 -4.81 0.95 0.82
CA CYS A 73 -3.80 1.38 -0.13
C CYS A 73 -4.36 2.14 -1.33
N PHE A 74 -5.66 2.07 -1.57
CA PHE A 74 -6.31 2.68 -2.73
C PHE A 74 -7.22 3.85 -2.32
N SER A 75 -7.23 4.89 -3.15
CA SER A 75 -8.22 5.96 -3.07
C SER A 75 -9.54 5.51 -3.72
N ASP A 76 -10.63 6.13 -3.29
CA ASP A 76 -11.96 6.01 -3.92
C ASP A 76 -12.47 4.57 -4.09
N TRP A 77 -12.11 3.69 -3.17
CA TRP A 77 -12.60 2.32 -3.15
C TRP A 77 -14.11 2.27 -2.88
N GLN A 78 -14.89 1.84 -3.86
CA GLN A 78 -16.36 1.92 -3.82
C GLN A 78 -17.05 0.59 -3.53
N GLY A 79 -16.42 -0.56 -3.79
CA GLY A 79 -17.04 -1.84 -3.55
C GLY A 79 -16.30 -3.04 -4.14
N GLU A 80 -16.96 -4.20 -4.12
CA GLU A 80 -16.35 -5.46 -4.57
C GLU A 80 -15.86 -5.44 -6.02
N HIS A 81 -16.49 -4.65 -6.89
CA HIS A 81 -16.06 -4.52 -8.29
C HIS A 81 -14.66 -3.90 -8.43
N ASP A 82 -14.21 -3.15 -7.43
CA ASP A 82 -12.87 -2.54 -7.42
C ASP A 82 -11.77 -3.54 -7.08
N HIS A 83 -12.10 -4.73 -6.58
CA HIS A 83 -11.13 -5.80 -6.40
C HIS A 83 -10.43 -6.19 -7.72
N ALA A 84 -11.17 -6.19 -8.83
CA ALA A 84 -10.58 -6.48 -10.14
C ALA A 84 -9.59 -5.39 -10.57
N LEU A 85 -9.93 -4.12 -10.35
CA LEU A 85 -9.03 -2.99 -10.64
C LEU A 85 -7.81 -3.00 -9.73
N GLY A 86 -8.01 -3.16 -8.43
CA GLY A 86 -6.92 -3.22 -7.46
C GLY A 86 -5.98 -4.40 -7.74
N GLY A 87 -6.52 -5.55 -8.08
CA GLY A 87 -5.75 -6.73 -8.48
C GLY A 87 -4.95 -6.51 -9.77
N PHE A 88 -5.51 -5.81 -10.74
CA PHE A 88 -4.81 -5.44 -11.96
C PHE A 88 -3.62 -4.50 -11.69
N VAL A 89 -3.83 -3.43 -10.92
CA VAL A 89 -2.77 -2.50 -10.53
C VAL A 89 -1.70 -3.20 -9.69
N PHE A 90 -2.11 -4.01 -8.74
CA PHE A 90 -1.20 -4.81 -7.93
C PHE A 90 -0.35 -5.76 -8.78
N GLY A 91 -0.97 -6.43 -9.75
CA GLY A 91 -0.27 -7.31 -10.69
C GLY A 91 0.83 -6.59 -11.48
N GLN A 92 0.56 -5.35 -11.93
CA GLN A 92 1.57 -4.53 -12.60
C GLN A 92 2.73 -4.15 -11.67
N LEU A 93 2.44 -3.76 -10.43
CA LEU A 93 3.47 -3.45 -9.43
C LEU A 93 4.34 -4.67 -9.12
N VAL A 94 3.74 -5.82 -8.92
CA VAL A 94 4.46 -7.08 -8.63
C VAL A 94 5.33 -7.51 -9.81
N ALA A 95 4.83 -7.40 -11.03
CA ALA A 95 5.57 -7.78 -12.23
C ALA A 95 6.85 -6.94 -12.44
N ALA A 96 6.88 -5.73 -11.90
CA ALA A 96 8.00 -4.79 -12.00
C ALA A 96 8.63 -4.45 -10.65
N LYS A 97 8.44 -5.27 -9.64
CA LYS A 97 8.77 -5.03 -8.24
C LYS A 97 10.15 -4.40 -8.01
N ASP A 98 11.18 -4.93 -8.65
CA ASP A 98 12.57 -4.47 -8.48
C ASP A 98 12.97 -3.39 -9.49
N GLU A 99 12.06 -2.97 -10.38
CA GLU A 99 12.30 -2.00 -11.45
C GLU A 99 11.46 -0.72 -11.28
N LEU A 100 10.74 -0.58 -10.17
CA LEU A 100 9.84 0.55 -9.95
C LEU A 100 10.63 1.85 -9.77
N GLN A 101 10.24 2.85 -10.53
CA GLN A 101 10.72 4.23 -10.44
C GLN A 101 9.57 5.12 -10.01
N ILE A 102 9.80 5.90 -8.96
CA ILE A 102 8.80 6.80 -8.38
C ILE A 102 9.23 8.23 -8.63
N SER A 103 8.36 9.01 -9.27
CA SER A 103 8.50 10.45 -9.42
C SER A 103 7.41 11.12 -8.60
N ALA A 104 7.80 11.75 -7.48
CA ALA A 104 6.86 12.34 -6.54
C ALA A 104 6.89 13.87 -6.59
N GLU A 105 5.70 14.45 -6.59
CA GLU A 105 5.41 15.86 -6.33
C GLU A 105 4.67 15.96 -4.98
N PRO A 106 4.42 17.17 -4.43
CA PRO A 106 3.80 17.30 -3.10
C PRO A 106 2.43 16.61 -2.95
N GLU A 107 1.62 16.59 -4.00
CA GLU A 107 0.23 16.09 -3.96
C GLU A 107 0.02 14.81 -4.76
N SER A 108 0.97 14.43 -5.62
CA SER A 108 0.85 13.29 -6.51
C SER A 108 2.18 12.60 -6.75
N ALA A 109 2.14 11.34 -7.15
CA ALA A 109 3.31 10.60 -7.58
C ALA A 109 2.95 9.69 -8.74
N GLU A 110 3.90 9.51 -9.65
CA GLU A 110 3.82 8.52 -10.72
C GLU A 110 4.80 7.39 -10.47
N VAL A 111 4.36 6.17 -10.68
CA VAL A 111 5.16 4.96 -10.58
C VAL A 111 5.19 4.25 -11.92
N ARG A 112 6.38 4.01 -12.43
CA ARG A 112 6.62 3.30 -13.69
C ARG A 112 7.65 2.20 -13.48
N ALA A 113 7.52 1.12 -14.24
CA ALA A 113 8.63 0.18 -14.39
C ALA A 113 9.70 0.80 -15.29
N ALA A 114 10.98 0.62 -14.96
CA ALA A 114 12.09 1.12 -15.79
C ALA A 114 12.07 0.57 -17.23
N SER A 115 11.55 -0.66 -17.39
CA SER A 115 11.40 -1.36 -18.68
C SER A 115 10.06 -1.09 -19.37
N ALA A 116 9.15 -0.30 -18.77
CA ALA A 116 7.83 -0.07 -19.33
C ALA A 116 7.89 0.78 -20.59
N SER A 117 7.06 0.44 -21.58
CA SER A 117 6.80 1.31 -22.72
C SER A 117 6.21 2.65 -22.26
N ALA A 118 6.64 3.74 -22.92
CA ALA A 118 6.09 5.08 -22.65
C ALA A 118 4.58 5.19 -22.96
N GLU A 119 4.04 4.24 -23.71
CA GLU A 119 2.62 4.17 -24.05
C GLU A 119 1.75 3.65 -22.90
N LEU A 120 2.33 2.92 -21.94
CA LEU A 120 1.59 2.44 -20.79
C LEU A 120 1.39 3.61 -19.78
N PRO A 121 0.15 3.79 -19.30
CA PRO A 121 -0.10 4.81 -18.28
C PRO A 121 0.68 4.46 -16.99
N PRO A 122 1.16 5.47 -16.25
CA PRO A 122 1.77 5.23 -14.96
C PRO A 122 0.74 4.79 -13.94
N ILE A 123 1.20 4.14 -12.88
CA ILE A 123 0.42 4.01 -11.67
C ILE A 123 0.53 5.33 -10.92
N VAL A 124 -0.60 5.92 -10.58
CA VAL A 124 -0.68 7.23 -9.94
C VAL A 124 -1.01 7.05 -8.47
N LEU A 125 -0.29 7.76 -7.60
CA LEU A 125 -0.63 7.91 -6.20
C LEU A 125 -1.00 9.37 -5.93
N VAL A 126 -1.87 9.57 -4.96
CA VAL A 126 -2.30 10.89 -4.49
C VAL A 126 -2.10 11.01 -2.99
N ASN A 127 -1.73 12.18 -2.55
CA ASN A 127 -1.63 12.51 -1.14
C ASN A 127 -3.00 12.98 -0.63
N GLN A 128 -3.61 12.18 0.24
CA GLN A 128 -4.88 12.51 0.89
C GLN A 128 -4.65 12.74 2.38
N ASP A 129 -4.59 14.00 2.78
CA ASP A 129 -4.39 14.40 4.19
C ASP A 129 -3.14 13.80 4.84
N GLY A 130 -2.06 13.76 4.10
CA GLY A 130 -0.77 13.20 4.54
C GLY A 130 -0.62 11.69 4.36
N ALA A 131 -1.65 11.00 3.87
CA ALA A 131 -1.60 9.58 3.53
C ALA A 131 -1.55 9.40 2.01
N TRP A 132 -0.54 8.69 1.53
CA TRP A 132 -0.41 8.37 0.12
C TRP A 132 -1.26 7.16 -0.25
N LYS A 133 -2.09 7.30 -1.27
CA LYS A 133 -3.00 6.27 -1.78
C LYS A 133 -2.80 6.08 -3.27
N ILE A 134 -2.92 4.85 -3.74
CA ILE A 134 -2.96 4.57 -5.18
C ILE A 134 -4.30 5.07 -5.71
N ASP A 135 -4.25 5.96 -6.68
CA ASP A 135 -5.44 6.42 -7.41
C ASP A 135 -5.90 5.29 -8.35
N LEU A 136 -6.94 4.58 -7.93
CA LEU A 136 -7.41 3.41 -8.64
C LEU A 136 -7.91 3.75 -10.04
N LEU A 137 -8.65 4.84 -10.18
CA LEU A 137 -9.20 5.27 -11.46
C LEU A 137 -8.15 5.94 -12.35
N GLY A 138 -7.25 6.72 -11.77
CA GLY A 138 -6.15 7.37 -12.49
C GLY A 138 -5.06 6.41 -12.97
N SER A 139 -4.97 5.22 -12.36
CA SER A 139 -3.98 4.20 -12.71
C SER A 139 -4.45 3.20 -13.77
N VAL A 140 -5.70 3.26 -14.20
CA VAL A 140 -6.31 2.30 -15.13
C VAL A 140 -7.03 3.06 -16.23
N THR A 141 -6.77 2.70 -17.50
CA THR A 141 -7.47 3.34 -18.62
C THR A 141 -8.98 3.02 -18.61
N PRO A 142 -9.83 3.89 -19.15
CA PRO A 142 -11.27 3.64 -19.22
C PRO A 142 -11.63 2.31 -19.88
N GLU A 143 -10.90 1.91 -20.93
CA GLU A 143 -11.13 0.68 -21.69
C GLU A 143 -10.81 -0.55 -20.83
N VAL A 144 -9.68 -0.54 -20.14
CA VAL A 144 -9.27 -1.62 -19.22
C VAL A 144 -10.25 -1.72 -18.06
N ARG A 145 -10.65 -0.60 -17.48
CA ARG A 145 -11.65 -0.54 -16.41
C ARG A 145 -12.98 -1.15 -16.85
N GLN A 146 -13.49 -0.77 -18.01
CA GLN A 146 -14.72 -1.32 -18.54
C GLN A 146 -14.62 -2.84 -18.74
N SER A 147 -13.51 -3.29 -19.33
CA SER A 147 -13.26 -4.72 -19.56
C SER A 147 -13.24 -5.52 -18.25
N LEU A 148 -12.56 -5.03 -17.22
CA LEU A 148 -12.51 -5.68 -15.91
C LEU A 148 -13.87 -5.71 -15.22
N TYR A 149 -14.65 -4.63 -15.31
CA TYR A 149 -16.03 -4.62 -14.77
C TYR A 149 -16.96 -5.60 -15.50
N GLU A 150 -16.79 -5.77 -16.80
CA GLU A 150 -17.57 -6.77 -17.55
C GLU A 150 -17.22 -8.19 -17.14
N VAL A 151 -15.93 -8.50 -16.96
CA VAL A 151 -15.48 -9.81 -16.45
C VAL A 151 -16.07 -10.06 -15.05
N TYR A 152 -16.00 -9.09 -14.17
CA TYR A 152 -16.59 -9.19 -12.82
C TYR A 152 -18.09 -9.46 -12.90
N ARG A 153 -18.84 -8.71 -13.70
CA ARG A 153 -20.29 -8.90 -13.87
C ARG A 153 -20.66 -10.26 -14.41
N ARG A 154 -19.87 -10.80 -15.35
CA ARG A 154 -20.09 -12.16 -15.90
C ARG A 154 -19.87 -13.21 -14.83
N ALA A 155 -18.79 -13.12 -14.06
CA ALA A 155 -18.50 -14.03 -12.96
C ALA A 155 -19.63 -14.05 -11.93
N ARG A 156 -20.12 -12.87 -11.52
CA ARG A 156 -21.22 -12.72 -10.55
C ARG A 156 -22.56 -13.28 -11.08
N ARG A 157 -22.80 -13.19 -12.38
CA ARG A 157 -23.99 -13.82 -13.00
C ARG A 157 -23.88 -15.34 -12.98
N ALA A 158 -22.72 -15.89 -13.33
CA ALA A 158 -22.47 -17.34 -13.30
C ALA A 158 -22.64 -17.93 -11.91
N GLU A 159 -22.11 -17.27 -10.88
CA GLU A 159 -22.28 -17.67 -9.47
C GLU A 159 -23.75 -17.70 -9.03
N ARG A 160 -24.56 -16.72 -9.48
CA ARG A 160 -25.98 -16.67 -9.16
C ARG A 160 -26.80 -17.75 -9.87
N GLN A 161 -26.37 -18.18 -11.06
CA GLN A 161 -27.03 -19.23 -11.81
C GLN A 161 -26.68 -20.64 -11.31
N ALA A 162 -25.55 -20.79 -10.60
CA ALA A 162 -25.09 -22.06 -10.04
C ALA A 162 -25.70 -22.38 -8.66
N ARG A 163 -26.45 -21.45 -8.06
CA ARG A 163 -27.17 -21.60 -6.77
C ARG A 163 -28.63 -21.97 -7.00
#